data_0de36a899038426876825fe5cfb7d313
#
_entry.id   0de36a899038426876825fe5cfb7d313
#
_cell.length_a   1.000
_cell.length_b   1.000
_cell.length_c   1.000
_cell.angle_alpha   90.00
_cell.angle_beta   90.00
_cell.angle_gamma   90.00
#
_symmetry.space_group_name_H-M   'P 1'
#
loop_
_entity.id
_entity.type
_entity.pdbx_description
1 polymer ?
#
loop_
_entity_poly.entity_id
_entity_poly.type
_entity_poly.pdbx_seq_one_letter_code
_entity_poly.pdbx_strand_id
1 'polypeptide(L)'
;MKQIIRHAVRLLIALGAALLALGLVPKAWTALAAVGLHLPRISPILGLLGALAARAWLGWLTLLGIPLLVLAFFKGRFFCWHVCPMGFLSETAGRLNPWGKKLIRHVPQINKALALVIAVTAACGYPLLIWLDPLCIFNGFFAVWREPFTWTAATTGIGFVTVLALSLVAPNIWCHRICPLGGLQESVMLLARRLRRPKDAAQTPRRIEDAAPYHVATTRRTLLAAIPAAAASLVVKHTLGPNGHNAIRPPSADPARINALCARCGNCMRACPEKLIHPDLGASGIDGLFTPALILRSRDAKQESYCFQDCVACTQVCPTGALRPLTVEEKHARPIGLAVIDFKKCLAWAKDEYCAVCDEYCPYQAIKLQERNGVNCPTVDAAKCRGCGACESACAADPIAIVVRPI
;
A
#
# COMPACT_ATOMS: atom_id res chain seq x y z
N MET A 1 -35.28 -15.28 -7.71
CA MET A 1 -34.59 -14.85 -8.94
C MET A 1 -33.69 -13.63 -8.74
N LYS A 2 -34.14 -12.45 -8.28
CA LYS A 2 -33.30 -11.23 -8.08
C LYS A 2 -32.10 -11.42 -7.14
N GLN A 3 -32.21 -12.22 -6.08
CA GLN A 3 -31.08 -12.49 -5.18
C GLN A 3 -29.98 -13.35 -5.84
N ILE A 4 -30.38 -14.40 -6.57
CA ILE A 4 -29.45 -15.30 -7.28
C ILE A 4 -28.64 -14.52 -8.31
N ILE A 5 -29.32 -13.68 -9.13
CA ILE A 5 -28.68 -12.84 -10.12
C ILE A 5 -27.68 -11.89 -9.45
N ARG A 6 -28.06 -11.24 -8.33
CA ARG A 6 -27.16 -10.36 -7.59
C ARG A 6 -25.91 -11.10 -7.09
N HIS A 7 -26.05 -12.32 -6.57
CA HIS A 7 -24.91 -13.11 -6.11
C HIS A 7 -24.03 -13.56 -7.26
N ALA A 8 -24.60 -13.99 -8.38
CA ALA A 8 -23.86 -14.38 -9.57
C ALA A 8 -23.03 -13.20 -10.13
N VAL A 9 -23.62 -12.01 -10.24
CA VAL A 9 -22.91 -10.79 -10.68
C VAL A 9 -21.77 -10.45 -9.71
N ARG A 10 -21.99 -10.50 -8.40
CA ARG A 10 -20.94 -10.21 -7.40
C ARG A 10 -19.82 -11.24 -7.44
N LEU A 11 -20.15 -12.51 -7.66
CA LEU A 11 -19.14 -13.57 -7.84
C LEU A 11 -18.29 -13.30 -9.08
N LEU A 12 -18.90 -12.95 -10.21
CA LEU A 12 -18.17 -12.60 -11.42
C LEU A 12 -17.27 -11.39 -11.23
N ILE A 13 -17.73 -10.36 -10.53
CA ILE A 13 -16.91 -9.18 -10.22
C ILE A 13 -15.75 -9.58 -9.31
N ALA A 14 -15.98 -10.38 -8.27
CA ALA A 14 -14.94 -10.82 -7.34
C ALA A 14 -13.90 -11.71 -8.02
N LEU A 15 -14.32 -12.64 -8.89
CA LEU A 15 -13.44 -13.48 -9.69
C LEU A 15 -12.65 -12.63 -10.70
N GLY A 16 -13.29 -11.70 -11.39
CA GLY A 16 -12.63 -10.77 -12.30
C GLY A 16 -11.58 -9.92 -11.59
N ALA A 17 -11.91 -9.38 -10.41
CA ALA A 17 -10.95 -8.62 -9.59
C ALA A 17 -9.79 -9.50 -9.11
N ALA A 18 -10.03 -10.76 -8.76
CA ALA A 18 -9.01 -11.72 -8.36
C ALA A 18 -8.10 -12.08 -9.54
N LEU A 19 -8.65 -12.38 -10.71
CA LEU A 19 -7.88 -12.68 -11.94
C LEU A 19 -7.00 -11.49 -12.35
N LEU A 20 -7.55 -10.27 -12.29
CA LEU A 20 -6.79 -9.03 -12.53
C LEU A 20 -5.69 -8.84 -11.47
N ALA A 21 -6.00 -9.13 -10.21
CA ALA A 21 -5.04 -9.02 -9.12
C ALA A 21 -3.94 -10.09 -9.21
N LEU A 22 -4.22 -11.29 -9.69
CA LEU A 22 -3.23 -12.34 -9.94
C LEU A 22 -2.41 -12.10 -11.22
N GLY A 23 -2.85 -11.20 -12.10
CA GLY A 23 -2.20 -11.01 -13.40
C GLY A 23 -2.39 -12.19 -14.36
N LEU A 24 -3.35 -13.09 -14.10
CA LEU A 24 -3.72 -14.24 -14.93
C LEU A 24 -4.60 -13.79 -16.11
N VAL A 25 -4.14 -12.78 -16.83
CA VAL A 25 -4.85 -12.24 -18.01
C VAL A 25 -4.05 -12.63 -19.23
N PRO A 26 -4.70 -13.11 -20.31
CA PRO A 26 -4.02 -13.45 -21.55
C PRO A 26 -3.14 -12.29 -22.05
N LYS A 27 -2.00 -12.60 -22.67
CA LYS A 27 -1.04 -11.58 -23.16
C LYS A 27 -1.69 -10.55 -24.09
N ALA A 28 -2.74 -10.94 -24.81
CA ALA A 28 -3.54 -10.03 -25.64
C ALA A 28 -4.29 -8.93 -24.84
N TRP A 29 -4.41 -9.07 -23.53
CA TRP A 29 -5.16 -8.18 -22.62
C TRP A 29 -4.24 -7.50 -21.61
N THR A 30 -3.02 -7.18 -21.98
CA THR A 30 -2.03 -6.52 -21.13
C THR A 30 -2.54 -5.21 -20.51
N ALA A 31 -3.38 -4.47 -21.23
CA ALA A 31 -4.06 -3.28 -20.73
C ALA A 31 -4.96 -3.59 -19.51
N LEU A 32 -5.67 -4.73 -19.51
CA LEU A 32 -6.50 -5.15 -18.38
C LEU A 32 -5.66 -5.60 -17.18
N ALA A 33 -4.50 -6.21 -17.39
CA ALA A 33 -3.58 -6.54 -16.29
C ALA A 33 -3.10 -5.27 -15.58
N ALA A 34 -2.86 -4.19 -16.32
CA ALA A 34 -2.56 -2.88 -15.76
C ALA A 34 -3.71 -2.32 -14.91
N VAL A 35 -4.97 -2.55 -15.32
CA VAL A 35 -6.16 -2.14 -14.54
C VAL A 35 -6.17 -2.78 -13.16
N GLY A 36 -5.75 -4.03 -13.02
CA GLY A 36 -5.65 -4.72 -11.73
C GLY A 36 -4.71 -4.02 -10.73
N LEU A 37 -3.64 -3.40 -11.21
CA LEU A 37 -2.72 -2.61 -10.40
C LEU A 37 -3.34 -1.27 -9.95
N HIS A 38 -4.32 -0.77 -10.68
CA HIS A 38 -5.00 0.49 -10.36
C HIS A 38 -6.30 0.30 -9.58
N LEU A 39 -6.74 -0.95 -9.35
CA LEU A 39 -7.97 -1.26 -8.60
C LEU A 39 -8.06 -0.52 -7.24
N PRO A 40 -7.00 -0.42 -6.42
CA PRO A 40 -7.06 0.33 -5.17
C PRO A 40 -7.36 1.82 -5.34
N ARG A 41 -7.03 2.44 -6.50
CA ARG A 41 -7.31 3.87 -6.76
C ARG A 41 -8.80 4.20 -6.89
N ILE A 42 -9.65 3.21 -7.11
CA ILE A 42 -11.11 3.38 -7.13
C ILE A 42 -11.62 3.78 -5.73
N SER A 43 -10.91 3.38 -4.66
CA SER A 43 -11.27 3.83 -3.31
C SER A 43 -11.00 5.32 -3.15
N PRO A 44 -12.00 6.14 -2.76
CA PRO A 44 -11.80 7.55 -2.46
C PRO A 44 -10.85 7.77 -1.28
N ILE A 45 -10.72 6.81 -0.37
CA ILE A 45 -9.77 6.86 0.75
C ILE A 45 -8.34 6.83 0.21
N LEU A 46 -8.05 5.93 -0.72
CA LEU A 46 -6.69 5.77 -1.25
C LEU A 46 -6.37 6.82 -2.30
N GLY A 47 -7.26 7.03 -3.25
CA GLY A 47 -7.07 8.00 -4.33
C GLY A 47 -7.11 9.44 -3.80
N LEU A 48 -8.26 9.89 -3.30
CA LEU A 48 -8.46 11.30 -2.95
C LEU A 48 -7.77 11.68 -1.66
N LEU A 49 -7.95 10.91 -0.56
CA LEU A 49 -7.29 11.24 0.70
C LEU A 49 -5.79 10.95 0.65
N GLY A 50 -5.35 9.97 -0.14
CA GLY A 50 -3.92 9.72 -0.41
C GLY A 50 -3.27 10.90 -1.12
N ALA A 51 -3.88 11.42 -2.20
CA ALA A 51 -3.40 12.60 -2.93
C ALA A 51 -3.37 13.85 -2.03
N LEU A 52 -4.40 14.05 -1.20
CA LEU A 52 -4.47 15.13 -0.22
C LEU A 52 -3.29 15.04 0.77
N ALA A 53 -3.05 13.85 1.32
CA ALA A 53 -1.96 13.62 2.27
C ALA A 53 -0.58 13.76 1.60
N ALA A 54 -0.43 13.26 0.39
CA ALA A 54 0.81 13.39 -0.39
C ALA A 54 1.07 14.84 -0.85
N ARG A 55 0.04 15.70 -0.81
CA ARG A 55 0.08 17.06 -1.37
C ARG A 55 0.60 17.06 -2.81
N ALA A 56 0.18 16.08 -3.59
CA ALA A 56 0.65 15.88 -4.96
C ALA A 56 -0.49 15.37 -5.85
N TRP A 57 -0.47 15.80 -7.10
CA TRP A 57 -1.33 15.24 -8.13
C TRP A 57 -0.82 13.85 -8.54
N LEU A 58 -1.62 12.82 -8.32
CA LEU A 58 -1.26 11.42 -8.61
C LEU A 58 -1.82 10.92 -9.95
N GLY A 59 -2.23 11.84 -10.82
CA GLY A 59 -2.81 11.55 -12.13
C GLY A 59 -4.33 11.38 -12.11
N TRP A 60 -4.92 11.30 -13.32
CA TRP A 60 -6.37 11.26 -13.53
C TRP A 60 -7.08 10.08 -12.84
N LEU A 61 -6.38 8.97 -12.63
CA LEU A 61 -6.93 7.79 -11.98
C LEU A 61 -7.33 8.04 -10.51
N THR A 62 -6.82 9.08 -9.86
CA THR A 62 -7.25 9.48 -8.50
C THR A 62 -8.69 9.97 -8.48
N LEU A 63 -9.19 10.50 -9.60
CA LEU A 63 -10.56 10.97 -9.74
C LEU A 63 -11.58 9.84 -9.80
N LEU A 64 -11.15 8.58 -10.00
CA LEU A 64 -12.05 7.41 -9.98
C LEU A 64 -12.80 7.24 -8.66
N GLY A 65 -12.30 7.81 -7.57
CA GLY A 65 -13.01 7.85 -6.29
C GLY A 65 -14.24 8.77 -6.29
N ILE A 66 -14.31 9.77 -7.17
CA ILE A 66 -15.42 10.75 -7.21
C ILE A 66 -16.74 10.10 -7.62
N PRO A 67 -16.84 9.33 -8.73
CA PRO A 67 -18.06 8.61 -9.08
C PRO A 67 -18.59 7.73 -7.95
N LEU A 68 -17.69 7.13 -7.17
CA LEU A 68 -18.07 6.31 -6.01
C LEU A 68 -18.70 7.16 -4.89
N LEU A 69 -18.16 8.35 -4.63
CA LEU A 69 -18.74 9.28 -3.66
C LEU A 69 -20.09 9.84 -4.15
N VAL A 70 -20.21 10.16 -5.44
CA VAL A 70 -21.47 10.58 -6.05
C VAL A 70 -22.51 9.47 -5.93
N LEU A 71 -22.13 8.22 -6.22
CA LEU A 71 -23.02 7.09 -6.06
C LEU A 71 -23.44 6.89 -4.60
N ALA A 72 -22.51 7.08 -3.65
CA ALA A 72 -22.80 7.02 -2.22
C ALA A 72 -23.77 8.13 -1.76
N PHE A 73 -23.68 9.32 -2.36
CA PHE A 73 -24.60 10.43 -2.09
C PHE A 73 -26.05 10.09 -2.46
N PHE A 74 -26.26 9.33 -3.55
CA PHE A 74 -27.63 8.96 -3.99
C PHE A 74 -28.11 7.63 -3.41
N LYS A 75 -27.25 6.60 -3.40
CA LYS A 75 -27.62 5.20 -3.06
C LYS A 75 -26.92 4.65 -1.81
N GLY A 76 -26.17 5.47 -1.08
CA GLY A 76 -25.49 5.04 0.14
C GLY A 76 -24.40 4.00 -0.11
N ARG A 77 -24.43 2.87 0.58
CA ARG A 77 -23.43 1.80 0.51
C ARG A 77 -23.54 0.93 -0.74
N PHE A 78 -23.98 1.47 -1.86
CA PHE A 78 -24.18 0.69 -3.10
C PHE A 78 -22.94 -0.07 -3.54
N PHE A 79 -21.76 0.58 -3.52
CA PHE A 79 -20.51 -0.04 -3.91
C PHE A 79 -20.18 -1.26 -3.03
N CYS A 80 -20.29 -1.12 -1.70
CA CYS A 80 -19.99 -2.21 -0.77
C CYS A 80 -20.91 -3.41 -0.99
N TRP A 81 -22.16 -3.16 -1.39
CA TRP A 81 -23.18 -4.21 -1.54
C TRP A 81 -23.16 -4.90 -2.91
N HIS A 82 -22.65 -4.25 -3.96
CA HIS A 82 -22.75 -4.74 -5.32
C HIS A 82 -21.39 -4.97 -6.00
N VAL A 83 -20.36 -4.19 -5.66
CA VAL A 83 -19.10 -4.17 -6.41
C VAL A 83 -17.91 -4.62 -5.58
N CYS A 84 -17.86 -4.31 -4.28
CA CYS A 84 -16.71 -4.58 -3.45
C CYS A 84 -16.45 -6.08 -3.30
N PRO A 85 -15.29 -6.61 -3.77
CA PRO A 85 -14.98 -8.03 -3.63
C PRO A 85 -14.86 -8.46 -2.18
N MET A 86 -14.27 -7.61 -1.33
CA MET A 86 -14.15 -7.86 0.11
C MET A 86 -15.51 -7.93 0.81
N GLY A 87 -16.49 -7.10 0.36
CA GLY A 87 -17.86 -7.16 0.86
C GLY A 87 -18.57 -8.46 0.50
N PHE A 88 -18.32 -8.97 -0.71
CA PHE A 88 -18.87 -10.26 -1.15
C PHE A 88 -18.28 -11.43 -0.35
N LEU A 89 -16.95 -11.47 -0.19
CA LEU A 89 -16.27 -12.55 0.53
C LEU A 89 -16.61 -12.55 2.02
N SER A 90 -16.69 -11.38 2.65
CA SER A 90 -17.10 -11.24 4.05
C SER A 90 -18.55 -11.70 4.29
N GLU A 91 -19.47 -11.41 3.35
CA GLU A 91 -20.86 -11.89 3.41
C GLU A 91 -20.94 -13.41 3.24
N THR A 92 -20.17 -13.96 2.28
CA THR A 92 -20.12 -15.40 2.02
C THR A 92 -19.54 -16.16 3.21
N ALA A 93 -18.41 -15.68 3.76
CA ALA A 93 -17.83 -16.25 4.98
C ALA A 93 -18.82 -16.19 6.16
N GLY A 94 -19.53 -15.07 6.30
CA GLY A 94 -20.53 -14.92 7.36
C GLY A 94 -21.73 -15.85 7.24
N ARG A 95 -22.03 -16.41 6.05
CA ARG A 95 -23.09 -17.43 5.87
C ARG A 95 -22.68 -18.80 6.39
N LEU A 96 -21.37 -19.07 6.46
CA LEU A 96 -20.81 -20.30 6.99
C LEU A 96 -20.67 -20.26 8.52
N ASN A 97 -21.08 -19.16 9.17
CA ASN A 97 -20.96 -18.99 10.62
C ASN A 97 -21.87 -19.96 11.40
N PRO A 98 -21.29 -20.87 12.21
CA PRO A 98 -22.03 -21.80 13.03
C PRO A 98 -22.60 -21.18 14.33
N TRP A 99 -22.08 -20.02 14.78
CA TRP A 99 -22.45 -19.44 16.08
C TRP A 99 -23.53 -18.36 16.05
N GLY A 100 -24.02 -18.00 14.86
CA GLY A 100 -25.11 -17.03 14.71
C GLY A 100 -24.71 -15.56 14.96
N LYS A 101 -25.71 -14.66 14.95
CA LYS A 101 -25.49 -13.19 14.94
C LYS A 101 -25.28 -12.54 16.33
N LYS A 102 -25.23 -13.29 17.41
CA LYS A 102 -25.22 -12.73 18.79
C LYS A 102 -24.02 -11.83 19.08
N LEU A 103 -22.84 -12.18 18.56
CA LEU A 103 -21.60 -11.47 18.84
C LEU A 103 -21.56 -10.05 18.24
N ILE A 104 -22.23 -9.80 17.12
CA ILE A 104 -22.23 -8.48 16.45
C ILE A 104 -22.85 -7.39 17.31
N ARG A 105 -23.81 -7.73 18.19
CA ARG A 105 -24.50 -6.75 19.03
C ARG A 105 -23.60 -5.97 19.98
N HIS A 106 -22.50 -6.58 20.41
CA HIS A 106 -21.59 -6.00 21.43
C HIS A 106 -20.46 -5.16 20.82
N VAL A 107 -20.18 -5.26 19.51
CA VAL A 107 -19.12 -4.49 18.88
C VAL A 107 -19.63 -3.10 18.47
N PRO A 108 -19.00 -2.02 18.95
CA PRO A 108 -19.39 -0.65 18.57
C PRO A 108 -19.17 -0.38 17.07
N GLN A 109 -19.97 0.53 16.50
CA GLN A 109 -19.78 0.99 15.12
C GLN A 109 -18.67 2.06 15.08
N ILE A 110 -17.45 1.67 14.75
CA ILE A 110 -16.31 2.58 14.69
C ILE A 110 -15.99 3.02 13.25
N ASN A 111 -16.65 2.46 12.25
CA ASN A 111 -16.38 2.68 10.82
C ASN A 111 -16.39 4.18 10.43
N LYS A 112 -17.37 4.96 10.93
CA LYS A 112 -17.47 6.41 10.67
C LYS A 112 -16.36 7.19 11.36
N ALA A 113 -16.03 6.79 12.60
CA ALA A 113 -14.92 7.38 13.33
C ALA A 113 -13.60 7.11 12.61
N LEU A 114 -13.37 5.88 12.15
CA LEU A 114 -12.19 5.53 11.36
C LEU A 114 -12.10 6.34 10.06
N ALA A 115 -13.21 6.46 9.32
CA ALA A 115 -13.24 7.27 8.10
C ALA A 115 -12.89 8.73 8.37
N LEU A 116 -13.43 9.32 9.46
CA LEU A 116 -13.14 10.69 9.88
C LEU A 116 -11.68 10.83 10.32
N VAL A 117 -11.16 9.89 11.12
CA VAL A 117 -9.75 9.88 11.56
C VAL A 117 -8.82 9.87 10.34
N ILE A 118 -9.07 8.99 9.37
CA ILE A 118 -8.26 8.92 8.14
C ILE A 118 -8.35 10.24 7.37
N ALA A 119 -9.53 10.84 7.23
CA ALA A 119 -9.70 12.09 6.51
C ALA A 119 -8.98 13.26 7.19
N VAL A 120 -9.11 13.41 8.51
CA VAL A 120 -8.45 14.48 9.28
C VAL A 120 -6.93 14.31 9.26
N THR A 121 -6.44 13.09 9.50
CA THR A 121 -5.00 12.81 9.51
C THR A 121 -4.39 12.92 8.12
N ALA A 122 -5.16 12.62 7.04
CA ALA A 122 -4.74 12.88 5.67
C ALA A 122 -4.61 14.39 5.39
N ALA A 123 -5.52 15.22 5.89
CA ALA A 123 -5.40 16.67 5.79
C ALA A 123 -4.17 17.22 6.52
N CYS A 124 -3.77 16.58 7.64
CA CYS A 124 -2.51 16.89 8.34
C CYS A 124 -1.26 16.38 7.60
N GLY A 125 -1.43 15.61 6.50
CA GLY A 125 -0.34 15.07 5.68
C GLY A 125 0.28 13.78 6.22
N TYR A 126 -0.31 13.15 7.25
CA TYR A 126 0.13 11.87 7.84
C TYR A 126 -1.07 10.95 8.07
N PRO A 127 -1.61 10.28 7.03
CA PRO A 127 -2.85 9.51 7.12
C PRO A 127 -2.66 8.25 7.95
N LEU A 128 -3.14 8.29 9.18
CA LEU A 128 -3.17 7.09 10.03
C LEU A 128 -4.22 6.10 9.51
N LEU A 129 -3.91 4.81 9.59
CA LEU A 129 -4.83 3.72 9.28
C LEU A 129 -5.34 3.66 7.83
N ILE A 130 -4.70 4.36 6.88
CA ILE A 130 -5.08 4.31 5.45
C ILE A 130 -5.02 2.87 4.88
N TRP A 131 -4.19 2.02 5.45
CA TRP A 131 -4.02 0.62 5.10
C TRP A 131 -5.21 -0.29 5.48
N LEU A 132 -6.17 0.21 6.31
CA LEU A 132 -7.42 -0.51 6.60
C LEU A 132 -8.42 -0.46 5.45
N ASP A 133 -8.10 0.16 4.32
CA ASP A 133 -8.97 0.16 3.15
C ASP A 133 -9.19 -1.27 2.61
N PRO A 134 -10.45 -1.71 2.38
CA PRO A 134 -10.75 -3.07 1.97
C PRO A 134 -10.16 -3.46 0.61
N LEU A 135 -9.98 -2.50 -0.31
CA LEU A 135 -9.37 -2.77 -1.61
C LEU A 135 -7.85 -2.96 -1.49
N CYS A 136 -7.21 -2.29 -0.52
CA CYS A 136 -5.81 -2.55 -0.19
C CYS A 136 -5.60 -3.94 0.38
N ILE A 137 -6.42 -4.31 1.37
CA ILE A 137 -6.34 -5.62 2.02
C ILE A 137 -6.56 -6.74 1.01
N PHE A 138 -7.57 -6.58 0.14
CA PHE A 138 -7.84 -7.53 -0.95
C PHE A 138 -6.65 -7.64 -1.92
N ASN A 139 -6.16 -6.51 -2.40
CA ASN A 139 -5.09 -6.49 -3.39
C ASN A 139 -3.75 -6.97 -2.83
N GLY A 140 -3.46 -6.65 -1.56
CA GLY A 140 -2.27 -7.10 -0.86
C GLY A 140 -2.19 -8.62 -0.71
N PHE A 141 -3.33 -9.30 -0.51
CA PHE A 141 -3.38 -10.75 -0.50
C PHE A 141 -2.93 -11.37 -1.84
N PHE A 142 -3.40 -10.82 -2.95
CA PHE A 142 -3.03 -11.34 -4.27
C PHE A 142 -1.61 -10.94 -4.70
N ALA A 143 -0.99 -9.97 -4.05
CA ALA A 143 0.41 -9.64 -4.30
C ALA A 143 1.35 -10.79 -3.91
N VAL A 144 0.93 -11.64 -2.96
CA VAL A 144 1.68 -12.82 -2.49
C VAL A 144 1.88 -13.87 -3.58
N TRP A 145 0.86 -14.09 -4.41
CA TRP A 145 0.79 -15.24 -5.31
C TRP A 145 1.62 -15.09 -6.59
N ARG A 146 2.12 -13.90 -6.88
CA ARG A 146 2.91 -13.65 -8.09
C ARG A 146 4.38 -14.09 -7.97
N GLU A 147 4.87 -14.31 -6.76
CA GLU A 147 6.23 -14.76 -6.49
C GLU A 147 6.24 -16.21 -6.02
N PRO A 148 7.35 -16.95 -6.20
CA PRO A 148 7.48 -18.21 -5.48
C PRO A 148 7.21 -17.93 -4.01
N PHE A 149 6.37 -18.74 -3.39
CA PHE A 149 5.89 -18.55 -2.01
C PHE A 149 7.05 -18.24 -1.07
N THR A 150 7.12 -17.01 -0.61
CA THR A 150 8.06 -16.58 0.42
C THR A 150 7.30 -16.23 1.67
N TRP A 151 7.79 -16.60 2.84
CA TRP A 151 7.17 -16.24 4.12
C TRP A 151 6.98 -14.72 4.27
N THR A 152 7.87 -13.93 3.70
CA THR A 152 7.77 -12.46 3.67
C THR A 152 6.56 -12.00 2.87
N ALA A 153 6.29 -12.63 1.73
CA ALA A 153 5.11 -12.32 0.94
C ALA A 153 3.82 -12.77 1.66
N ALA A 154 3.81 -13.92 2.34
CA ALA A 154 2.67 -14.41 3.10
C ALA A 154 2.17 -13.39 4.15
N THR A 155 3.09 -12.59 4.73
CA THR A 155 2.71 -11.58 5.73
C THR A 155 1.81 -10.48 5.17
N THR A 156 1.90 -10.13 3.89
CA THR A 156 1.01 -9.13 3.27
C THR A 156 -0.44 -9.62 3.17
N GLY A 157 -0.64 -10.94 3.16
CA GLY A 157 -1.96 -11.57 3.13
C GLY A 157 -2.66 -11.66 4.48
N ILE A 158 -1.96 -11.44 5.60
CA ILE A 158 -2.51 -11.62 6.96
C ILE A 158 -3.79 -10.80 7.15
N GLY A 159 -3.82 -9.55 6.70
CA GLY A 159 -4.99 -8.69 6.81
C GLY A 159 -6.24 -9.28 6.15
N PHE A 160 -6.10 -9.90 4.99
CA PHE A 160 -7.20 -10.55 4.28
C PHE A 160 -7.73 -11.77 5.05
N VAL A 161 -6.84 -12.65 5.49
CA VAL A 161 -7.18 -13.84 6.28
C VAL A 161 -7.86 -13.42 7.59
N THR A 162 -7.35 -12.39 8.26
CA THR A 162 -7.93 -11.85 9.50
C THR A 162 -9.36 -11.35 9.29
N VAL A 163 -9.62 -10.61 8.20
CA VAL A 163 -10.98 -10.12 7.89
C VAL A 163 -11.93 -11.27 7.60
N LEU A 164 -11.49 -12.31 6.90
CA LEU A 164 -12.33 -13.49 6.64
C LEU A 164 -12.59 -14.28 7.93
N ALA A 165 -11.58 -14.51 8.76
CA ALA A 165 -11.70 -15.17 10.04
C ALA A 165 -12.67 -14.41 10.99
N LEU A 166 -12.54 -13.09 11.08
CA LEU A 166 -13.48 -12.25 11.81
C LEU A 166 -14.90 -12.34 11.24
N SER A 167 -15.06 -12.47 9.93
CA SER A 167 -16.38 -12.61 9.29
C SER A 167 -16.99 -13.98 9.52
N LEU A 168 -16.19 -15.05 9.70
CA LEU A 168 -16.65 -16.36 10.11
C LEU A 168 -17.18 -16.35 11.55
N VAL A 169 -16.48 -15.66 12.47
CA VAL A 169 -16.89 -15.58 13.88
C VAL A 169 -18.07 -14.62 14.07
N ALA A 170 -18.05 -13.48 13.41
CA ALA A 170 -19.09 -12.46 13.50
C ALA A 170 -19.46 -11.95 12.09
N PRO A 171 -20.56 -12.45 11.51
CA PRO A 171 -20.97 -12.14 10.14
C PRO A 171 -21.03 -10.64 9.87
N ASN A 172 -20.37 -10.21 8.78
CA ASN A 172 -20.36 -8.80 8.33
C ASN A 172 -19.78 -7.78 9.32
N ILE A 173 -19.07 -8.20 10.38
CA ILE A 173 -18.49 -7.29 11.38
C ILE A 173 -17.57 -6.27 10.71
N TRP A 174 -16.71 -6.73 9.80
CA TRP A 174 -15.79 -5.86 9.07
C TRP A 174 -16.53 -4.77 8.31
N CYS A 175 -17.43 -5.16 7.40
CA CYS A 175 -18.12 -4.22 6.51
C CYS A 175 -19.05 -3.25 7.25
N HIS A 176 -19.69 -3.69 8.34
CA HIS A 176 -20.69 -2.89 9.04
C HIS A 176 -20.14 -2.09 10.22
N ARG A 177 -19.06 -2.57 10.86
CA ARG A 177 -18.57 -2.00 12.12
C ARG A 177 -17.19 -1.34 12.01
N ILE A 178 -16.29 -1.88 11.15
CA ILE A 178 -14.89 -1.49 11.12
C ILE A 178 -14.52 -0.77 9.83
N CYS A 179 -14.96 -1.24 8.66
CA CYS A 179 -14.52 -0.79 7.35
C CYS A 179 -14.63 0.74 7.17
N PRO A 180 -13.52 1.48 6.98
CA PRO A 180 -13.56 2.93 6.83
C PRO A 180 -14.23 3.37 5.53
N LEU A 181 -14.10 2.60 4.43
CA LEU A 181 -14.77 2.89 3.16
C LEU A 181 -16.30 2.82 3.30
N GLY A 182 -16.80 1.81 4.03
CA GLY A 182 -18.22 1.73 4.36
C GLY A 182 -18.69 2.88 5.24
N GLY A 183 -17.86 3.30 6.20
CA GLY A 183 -18.10 4.46 7.06
C GLY A 183 -18.16 5.78 6.30
N LEU A 184 -17.24 5.98 5.34
CA LEU A 184 -17.22 7.16 4.48
C LEU A 184 -18.49 7.25 3.61
N GLN A 185 -18.87 6.17 2.93
CA GLN A 185 -20.09 6.14 2.10
C GLN A 185 -21.36 6.43 2.93
N GLU A 186 -21.43 5.90 4.15
CA GLU A 186 -22.54 6.16 5.04
C GLU A 186 -22.58 7.62 5.52
N SER A 187 -21.42 8.19 5.81
CA SER A 187 -21.29 9.62 6.20
C SER A 187 -21.74 10.54 5.08
N VAL A 188 -21.35 10.26 3.84
CA VAL A 188 -21.77 11.00 2.63
C VAL A 188 -23.30 10.88 2.42
N MET A 189 -23.86 9.69 2.59
CA MET A 189 -25.31 9.48 2.51
C MET A 189 -26.06 10.27 3.58
N LEU A 190 -25.57 10.28 4.81
CA LEU A 190 -26.19 11.05 5.91
C LEU A 190 -26.15 12.55 5.63
N LEU A 191 -25.06 13.06 5.09
CA LEU A 191 -24.94 14.45 4.64
C LEU A 191 -25.96 14.75 3.53
N ALA A 192 -26.06 13.87 2.53
CA ALA A 192 -27.04 13.99 1.45
C ALA A 192 -28.49 14.06 1.96
N ARG A 193 -28.84 13.19 2.92
CA ARG A 193 -30.17 13.19 3.55
C ARG A 193 -30.46 14.49 4.31
N ARG A 194 -29.44 15.07 4.97
CA ARG A 194 -29.57 16.38 5.66
C ARG A 194 -29.81 17.52 4.68
N LEU A 195 -29.06 17.56 3.58
CA LEU A 195 -29.17 18.60 2.55
C LEU A 195 -30.50 18.55 1.78
N ARG A 196 -31.09 17.36 1.61
CA ARG A 196 -32.36 17.15 0.89
C ARG A 196 -33.60 17.32 1.78
N ARG A 197 -33.44 17.52 3.09
CA ARG A 197 -34.60 17.75 3.97
C ARG A 197 -35.22 19.11 3.62
N PRO A 198 -36.55 19.18 3.31
CA PRO A 198 -37.26 20.46 3.18
C PRO A 198 -37.18 21.21 4.51
N LYS A 199 -37.02 22.52 4.44
CA LYS A 199 -36.96 23.40 5.64
C LYS A 199 -38.21 23.25 6.52
N ASP A 200 -39.37 22.97 5.90
CA ASP A 200 -40.67 22.85 6.56
C ASP A 200 -40.87 21.53 7.33
N ALA A 201 -40.01 20.51 7.08
CA ALA A 201 -40.08 19.22 7.80
C ALA A 201 -39.48 19.26 9.22
N ALA A 202 -39.00 20.43 9.66
CA ALA A 202 -38.45 20.59 11.02
C ALA A 202 -39.52 20.56 12.12
N GLN A 203 -40.81 20.74 11.78
CA GLN A 203 -41.91 20.89 12.73
C GLN A 203 -42.74 19.63 12.94
N THR A 204 -42.57 18.58 12.13
CA THR A 204 -43.25 17.31 12.35
C THR A 204 -42.60 16.48 13.43
N PRO A 205 -43.33 16.05 14.50
CA PRO A 205 -42.76 15.19 15.52
C PRO A 205 -42.37 13.86 14.86
N ARG A 206 -41.14 13.45 15.11
CA ARG A 206 -40.59 12.16 14.61
C ARG A 206 -41.49 11.04 15.08
N ARG A 207 -42.10 10.27 14.18
CA ARG A 207 -42.54 8.96 14.53
C ARG A 207 -41.32 8.18 15.00
N ILE A 208 -41.37 7.70 16.24
CA ILE A 208 -40.25 7.10 17.00
C ILE A 208 -39.78 5.77 16.38
N GLU A 209 -40.53 5.23 15.40
CA GLU A 209 -40.26 3.91 14.82
C GLU A 209 -39.05 3.80 13.88
N ASP A 210 -38.58 4.90 13.27
CA ASP A 210 -37.46 4.86 12.31
C ASP A 210 -36.15 5.36 12.86
N ALA A 211 -36.12 5.85 14.06
CA ALA A 211 -34.91 6.38 14.69
C ALA A 211 -34.35 5.39 15.70
N ALA A 212 -33.59 4.41 15.24
CA ALA A 212 -32.70 3.72 16.16
C ALA A 212 -31.92 4.78 16.96
N PRO A 213 -31.96 4.74 18.30
CA PRO A 213 -31.38 5.79 19.20
C PRO A 213 -29.87 5.96 19.03
N TYR A 214 -29.27 5.24 18.10
CA TYR A 214 -27.84 5.12 17.84
C TYR A 214 -27.26 6.24 16.96
N HIS A 215 -28.09 6.96 16.18
CA HIS A 215 -27.55 7.86 15.15
C HIS A 215 -27.07 9.25 15.65
N VAL A 216 -27.64 9.77 16.73
CA VAL A 216 -27.29 11.13 17.21
C VAL A 216 -26.08 11.13 18.14
N ALA A 217 -25.97 10.12 18.98
CA ALA A 217 -24.85 9.97 19.93
C ALA A 217 -23.50 9.70 19.21
N THR A 218 -23.55 9.02 18.06
CA THR A 218 -22.35 8.71 17.27
C THR A 218 -21.69 9.95 16.67
N THR A 219 -22.46 10.98 16.29
CA THR A 219 -21.91 12.15 15.60
C THR A 219 -21.06 13.03 16.54
N ARG A 220 -21.48 13.23 17.78
CA ARG A 220 -20.69 13.98 18.76
C ARG A 220 -19.43 13.23 19.18
N ARG A 221 -19.54 11.93 19.45
CA ARG A 221 -18.40 11.07 19.79
C ARG A 221 -17.39 10.92 18.65
N THR A 222 -17.84 10.88 17.39
CA THR A 222 -16.94 10.81 16.23
C THR A 222 -16.19 12.12 16.02
N LEU A 223 -16.83 13.28 16.24
CA LEU A 223 -16.16 14.58 16.16
C LEU A 223 -15.11 14.74 17.28
N LEU A 224 -15.44 14.32 18.50
CA LEU A 224 -14.49 14.34 19.61
C LEU A 224 -13.28 13.43 19.40
N ALA A 225 -13.43 12.33 18.66
CA ALA A 225 -12.31 11.45 18.28
C ALA A 225 -11.38 12.08 17.21
N ALA A 226 -11.85 13.06 16.43
CA ALA A 226 -11.03 13.71 15.40
C ALA A 226 -9.90 14.57 15.99
N ILE A 227 -10.13 15.21 17.13
CA ILE A 227 -9.15 16.09 17.79
C ILE A 227 -7.93 15.28 18.28
N PRO A 228 -8.09 14.23 19.13
CA PRO A 228 -6.95 13.43 19.55
C PRO A 228 -6.28 12.68 18.39
N ALA A 229 -7.03 12.32 17.34
CA ALA A 229 -6.46 11.71 16.13
C ALA A 229 -5.56 12.68 15.36
N ALA A 230 -5.96 13.95 15.22
CA ALA A 230 -5.12 14.98 14.61
C ALA A 230 -3.88 15.23 15.46
N ALA A 231 -4.02 15.35 16.78
CA ALA A 231 -2.90 15.49 17.70
C ALA A 231 -1.96 14.28 17.63
N ALA A 232 -2.48 13.05 17.66
CA ALA A 232 -1.70 11.83 17.48
C ALA A 232 -0.94 11.80 16.16
N SER A 233 -1.57 12.23 15.05
CA SER A 233 -0.92 12.32 13.74
C SER A 233 0.26 13.29 13.76
N LEU A 234 0.14 14.43 14.42
CA LEU A 234 1.22 15.40 14.56
C LEU A 234 2.33 14.88 15.48
N VAL A 235 1.98 14.27 16.60
CA VAL A 235 2.93 13.64 17.52
C VAL A 235 3.69 12.52 16.81
N VAL A 236 3.00 11.60 16.12
CA VAL A 236 3.62 10.51 15.35
C VAL A 236 4.55 11.07 14.27
N LYS A 237 4.14 12.14 13.57
CA LYS A 237 5.01 12.80 12.60
C LYS A 237 6.29 13.36 13.21
N HIS A 238 6.25 13.86 14.45
CA HIS A 238 7.40 14.48 15.12
C HIS A 238 8.25 13.48 15.92
N THR A 239 7.63 12.47 16.55
CA THR A 239 8.34 11.52 17.44
C THR A 239 8.83 10.27 16.74
N LEU A 240 8.07 9.75 15.78
CA LEU A 240 8.46 8.62 14.95
C LEU A 240 9.10 9.10 13.64
N GLY A 241 9.58 10.35 13.62
CA GLY A 241 10.37 10.89 12.53
C GLY A 241 11.50 9.94 12.13
N PRO A 242 12.27 10.20 11.09
CA PRO A 242 12.74 9.28 10.06
C PRO A 242 13.60 8.11 10.58
N ASN A 243 13.02 7.16 11.31
CA ASN A 243 13.62 5.84 11.56
C ASN A 243 13.61 4.95 10.31
N GLY A 244 13.13 5.50 9.18
CA GLY A 244 13.08 4.81 7.89
C GLY A 244 14.43 4.62 7.20
N HIS A 245 15.53 5.09 7.79
CA HIS A 245 16.87 5.04 7.18
C HIS A 245 17.52 3.65 7.19
N ASN A 246 16.95 2.65 7.87
CA ASN A 246 17.57 1.33 7.96
C ASN A 246 17.23 0.39 6.79
N ALA A 247 16.31 0.74 5.92
CA ALA A 247 15.96 -0.04 4.74
C ALA A 247 16.14 0.77 3.46
N ILE A 248 16.70 0.14 2.43
CA ILE A 248 16.77 0.74 1.10
C ILE A 248 15.34 0.81 0.57
N ARG A 249 14.92 2.01 0.16
CA ARG A 249 13.55 2.25 -0.31
C ARG A 249 13.50 2.30 -1.85
N PRO A 250 12.35 1.93 -2.45
CA PRO A 250 12.15 2.11 -3.90
C PRO A 250 12.34 3.56 -4.34
N PRO A 251 12.68 3.79 -5.62
CA PRO A 251 12.80 5.14 -6.18
C PRO A 251 11.58 6.00 -5.83
N SER A 252 11.78 7.29 -5.59
CA SER A 252 10.79 8.28 -5.15
C SER A 252 10.19 8.11 -3.75
N ALA A 253 10.56 7.10 -3.01
CA ALA A 253 10.17 7.02 -1.61
C ALA A 253 10.81 8.16 -0.82
N ASP A 254 9.98 8.89 -0.08
CA ASP A 254 10.47 9.84 0.92
C ASP A 254 10.58 9.10 2.25
N PRO A 255 11.78 8.88 2.81
CA PRO A 255 11.97 8.12 4.04
C PRO A 255 11.14 8.66 5.20
N ALA A 256 10.93 9.99 5.26
CA ALA A 256 10.14 10.64 6.32
C ALA A 256 8.64 10.39 6.17
N ARG A 257 8.14 10.02 5.00
CA ARG A 257 6.69 9.98 4.70
C ARG A 257 6.19 8.64 4.23
N ILE A 258 7.07 7.74 3.78
CA ILE A 258 6.64 6.45 3.20
C ILE A 258 5.87 5.60 4.19
N ASN A 259 6.27 5.58 5.46
CA ASN A 259 5.61 4.80 6.51
C ASN A 259 4.16 5.25 6.73
N ALA A 260 3.92 6.57 6.61
CA ALA A 260 2.59 7.15 6.74
C ALA A 260 1.70 6.94 5.53
N LEU A 261 2.25 7.21 4.34
CA LEU A 261 1.48 7.22 3.10
C LEU A 261 1.27 5.83 2.52
N CYS A 262 2.09 4.84 2.91
CA CYS A 262 2.02 3.50 2.35
C CYS A 262 0.75 2.76 2.82
N ALA A 263 -0.11 2.43 1.86
CA ALA A 263 -1.31 1.64 2.09
C ALA A 263 -1.05 0.13 2.17
N ARG A 264 0.19 -0.32 2.05
CA ARG A 264 0.59 -1.74 2.12
C ARG A 264 -0.14 -2.64 1.12
N CYS A 265 -0.53 -2.09 -0.02
CA CYS A 265 -1.32 -2.77 -1.05
C CYS A 265 -0.53 -3.73 -1.95
N GLY A 266 0.79 -3.77 -1.85
CA GLY A 266 1.66 -4.67 -2.61
C GLY A 266 1.81 -4.35 -4.11
N ASN A 267 1.22 -3.27 -4.63
CA ASN A 267 1.28 -2.94 -6.07
C ASN A 267 2.71 -2.76 -6.58
N CYS A 268 3.56 -2.04 -5.84
CA CYS A 268 4.96 -1.83 -6.21
C CYS A 268 5.76 -3.13 -6.28
N MET A 269 5.47 -4.10 -5.38
CA MET A 269 6.06 -5.43 -5.40
C MET A 269 5.67 -6.19 -6.67
N ARG A 270 4.39 -6.11 -7.07
CA ARG A 270 3.87 -6.75 -8.28
C ARG A 270 4.36 -6.10 -9.56
N ALA A 271 4.56 -4.79 -9.56
CA ALA A 271 5.01 -4.04 -10.72
C ALA A 271 6.53 -4.14 -10.96
N CYS A 272 7.31 -4.57 -9.96
CA CYS A 272 8.75 -4.71 -10.11
C CYS A 272 9.08 -5.91 -11.02
N PRO A 273 9.74 -5.71 -12.17
CA PRO A 273 10.10 -6.82 -13.06
C PRO A 273 11.15 -7.73 -12.41
N GLU A 274 12.08 -7.15 -11.66
CA GLU A 274 13.17 -7.85 -10.98
C GLU A 274 12.80 -8.39 -9.59
N LYS A 275 11.54 -8.19 -9.16
CA LYS A 275 11.02 -8.68 -7.86
C LYS A 275 11.85 -8.28 -6.63
N LEU A 276 12.56 -7.16 -6.70
CA LEU A 276 13.44 -6.66 -5.64
C LEU A 276 12.69 -6.07 -4.45
N ILE A 277 11.41 -5.71 -4.63
CA ILE A 277 10.64 -5.02 -3.60
C ILE A 277 9.94 -6.05 -2.72
N HIS A 278 10.28 -6.05 -1.44
CA HIS A 278 9.72 -6.92 -0.41
C HIS A 278 9.08 -6.10 0.71
N PRO A 279 8.16 -6.69 1.51
CA PRO A 279 7.65 -6.02 2.70
C PRO A 279 8.76 -5.92 3.76
N ASP A 280 8.90 -4.76 4.36
CA ASP A 280 9.78 -4.55 5.52
C ASP A 280 9.22 -5.29 6.74
N LEU A 281 10.00 -6.15 7.34
CA LEU A 281 9.61 -6.95 8.50
C LEU A 281 10.16 -6.39 9.83
N GLY A 282 10.46 -5.09 9.88
CA GLY A 282 10.87 -4.41 11.11
C GLY A 282 12.22 -3.71 11.05
N ALA A 283 12.94 -3.72 9.92
CA ALA A 283 14.18 -2.97 9.76
C ALA A 283 14.00 -1.46 10.00
N SER A 284 12.81 -0.94 9.66
CA SER A 284 12.46 0.48 9.84
C SER A 284 11.51 0.74 11.01
N GLY A 285 11.46 -0.17 11.99
CA GLY A 285 10.58 -0.05 13.16
C GLY A 285 9.13 -0.52 12.89
N ILE A 286 8.29 -0.42 13.92
CA ILE A 286 6.89 -0.92 13.90
C ILE A 286 6.03 -0.15 12.89
N ASP A 287 6.23 1.15 12.75
CA ASP A 287 5.51 2.01 11.81
C ASP A 287 5.88 1.69 10.35
N GLY A 288 7.10 1.21 10.12
CA GLY A 288 7.60 0.74 8.83
C GLY A 288 7.15 -0.67 8.42
N LEU A 289 6.50 -1.43 9.30
CA LEU A 289 6.07 -2.80 9.01
C LEU A 289 5.25 -2.88 7.72
N PHE A 290 5.61 -3.85 6.85
CA PHE A 290 4.99 -4.12 5.56
C PHE A 290 5.06 -2.97 4.54
N THR A 291 5.87 -1.94 4.80
CA THR A 291 6.20 -0.95 3.78
C THR A 291 7.25 -1.51 2.80
N PRO A 292 7.31 -1.01 1.54
CA PRO A 292 8.22 -1.57 0.56
C PRO A 292 9.69 -1.28 0.90
N ALA A 293 10.49 -2.32 0.92
CA ALA A 293 11.96 -2.27 1.04
C ALA A 293 12.59 -2.99 -0.16
N LEU A 294 13.76 -2.55 -0.60
CA LEU A 294 14.52 -3.21 -1.64
C LEU A 294 15.48 -4.22 -1.02
N ILE A 295 15.46 -5.43 -1.54
CA ILE A 295 16.46 -6.47 -1.31
C ILE A 295 17.22 -6.63 -2.63
N LEU A 296 18.43 -6.09 -2.69
CA LEU A 296 19.22 -5.98 -3.92
C LEU A 296 19.99 -7.26 -4.26
N ARG A 297 19.98 -8.25 -3.37
CA ARG A 297 20.51 -9.59 -3.64
C ARG A 297 19.47 -10.64 -3.37
N SER A 298 19.19 -11.47 -4.36
CA SER A 298 18.45 -12.72 -4.14
C SER A 298 19.30 -13.69 -3.34
N ARG A 299 18.72 -14.36 -2.32
CA ARG A 299 19.38 -15.46 -1.59
C ARG A 299 19.63 -16.67 -2.49
N ASP A 300 18.88 -16.77 -3.57
CA ASP A 300 19.06 -17.79 -4.61
C ASP A 300 20.06 -17.25 -5.63
N ALA A 301 21.33 -17.57 -5.43
CA ALA A 301 22.52 -17.05 -6.13
C ALA A 301 22.57 -17.27 -7.65
N LYS A 302 21.45 -17.58 -8.31
CA LYS A 302 21.38 -17.85 -9.76
C LYS A 302 20.86 -16.70 -10.61
N GLN A 303 20.36 -15.63 -10.02
CA GLN A 303 19.80 -14.50 -10.78
C GLN A 303 20.40 -13.18 -10.31
N GLU A 304 21.20 -12.58 -11.17
CA GLU A 304 21.71 -11.23 -11.01
C GLU A 304 20.53 -10.27 -11.19
N SER A 305 20.00 -9.71 -10.08
CA SER A 305 18.89 -8.78 -10.14
C SER A 305 19.25 -7.47 -9.44
N TYR A 306 18.98 -6.37 -10.12
CA TYR A 306 19.23 -5.01 -9.61
C TYR A 306 18.15 -4.03 -10.11
N CYS A 307 18.09 -2.86 -9.55
CA CYS A 307 17.12 -1.84 -9.94
C CYS A 307 17.53 -1.19 -11.27
N PHE A 308 16.98 -1.67 -12.39
CA PHE A 308 17.31 -1.18 -13.73
C PHE A 308 17.17 0.34 -13.85
N GLN A 309 18.15 0.97 -14.49
CA GLN A 309 18.23 2.42 -14.64
C GLN A 309 16.98 3.02 -15.30
N ASP A 310 16.44 2.39 -16.32
CA ASP A 310 15.32 2.88 -17.13
C ASP A 310 13.95 2.43 -16.62
N CYS A 311 13.90 1.75 -15.46
CA CYS A 311 12.66 1.24 -14.90
C CYS A 311 12.11 2.14 -13.78
N VAL A 312 10.89 2.64 -13.95
CA VAL A 312 10.13 3.43 -12.96
C VAL A 312 8.78 2.81 -12.61
N ALA A 313 8.53 1.54 -12.98
CA ALA A 313 7.25 0.86 -12.91
C ALA A 313 6.60 0.91 -11.51
N CYS A 314 7.38 0.72 -10.43
CA CYS A 314 6.88 0.75 -9.05
C CYS A 314 6.29 2.12 -8.67
N THR A 315 6.79 3.21 -9.24
CA THR A 315 6.33 4.58 -8.94
C THR A 315 5.00 4.90 -9.61
N GLN A 316 4.72 4.30 -10.77
CA GLN A 316 3.50 4.56 -11.55
C GLN A 316 2.24 3.92 -10.95
N VAL A 317 2.40 2.86 -10.15
CA VAL A 317 1.27 2.05 -9.65
C VAL A 317 0.85 2.39 -8.22
N CYS A 318 1.55 3.28 -7.54
CA CYS A 318 1.24 3.63 -6.15
C CYS A 318 -0.06 4.43 -6.03
N PRO A 319 -1.09 3.92 -5.30
CA PRO A 319 -2.39 4.60 -5.23
C PRO A 319 -2.41 5.81 -4.30
N THR A 320 -1.51 5.89 -3.31
CA THR A 320 -1.52 6.91 -2.27
C THR A 320 -0.41 7.96 -2.43
N GLY A 321 0.47 7.79 -3.41
CA GLY A 321 1.63 8.66 -3.60
C GLY A 321 2.75 8.48 -2.57
N ALA A 322 2.75 7.36 -1.83
CA ALA A 322 3.91 6.95 -1.05
C ALA A 322 5.17 6.80 -1.92
N LEU A 323 4.97 6.34 -3.16
CA LEU A 323 5.92 6.44 -4.25
C LEU A 323 5.33 7.41 -5.27
N ARG A 324 5.97 8.56 -5.49
CA ARG A 324 5.54 9.55 -6.47
C ARG A 324 5.91 9.07 -7.87
N PRO A 325 5.04 9.26 -8.87
CA PRO A 325 5.43 9.01 -10.25
C PRO A 325 6.72 9.77 -10.60
N LEU A 326 7.67 9.09 -11.19
CA LEU A 326 8.94 9.64 -11.68
C LEU A 326 9.06 9.43 -13.18
N THR A 327 9.78 10.32 -13.84
CA THR A 327 10.41 10.04 -15.13
C THR A 327 11.73 9.30 -14.94
N VAL A 328 12.31 8.78 -16.01
CA VAL A 328 13.61 8.10 -15.96
C VAL A 328 14.72 9.09 -15.57
N GLU A 329 14.68 10.31 -16.11
CA GLU A 329 15.62 11.39 -15.84
C GLU A 329 15.61 11.79 -14.34
N GLU A 330 14.40 11.91 -13.77
CA GLU A 330 14.23 12.21 -12.35
C GLU A 330 14.78 11.09 -11.46
N LYS A 331 14.64 9.82 -11.90
CA LYS A 331 15.21 8.68 -11.20
C LYS A 331 16.75 8.73 -11.23
N HIS A 332 17.35 9.06 -12.38
CA HIS A 332 18.80 9.20 -12.50
C HIS A 332 19.36 10.31 -11.60
N ALA A 333 18.58 11.34 -11.31
CA ALA A 333 18.98 12.41 -10.39
C ALA A 333 18.90 12.03 -8.90
N ARG A 334 18.17 10.98 -8.54
CA ARG A 334 17.87 10.64 -7.13
C ARG A 334 18.50 9.30 -6.73
N PRO A 335 19.54 9.28 -5.89
CA PRO A 335 20.07 8.04 -5.36
C PRO A 335 19.04 7.37 -4.40
N ILE A 336 19.00 6.04 -4.42
CA ILE A 336 18.18 5.22 -3.51
C ILE A 336 19.02 4.60 -2.39
N GLY A 337 20.33 4.67 -2.52
CA GLY A 337 21.32 4.15 -1.60
C GLY A 337 22.72 4.50 -2.10
N LEU A 338 23.72 4.14 -1.32
CA LEU A 338 25.14 4.29 -1.66
C LEU A 338 25.85 2.95 -1.52
N ALA A 339 26.57 2.53 -2.55
CA ALA A 339 27.42 1.35 -2.49
C ALA A 339 28.64 1.64 -1.59
N VAL A 340 28.95 0.70 -0.70
CA VAL A 340 30.09 0.77 0.22
C VAL A 340 30.90 -0.51 0.07
N ILE A 341 32.20 -0.37 -0.11
CA ILE A 341 33.15 -1.48 -0.23
C ILE A 341 33.76 -1.79 1.14
N ASP A 342 33.69 -3.04 1.55
CA ASP A 342 34.46 -3.57 2.67
C ASP A 342 35.84 -4.02 2.13
N PHE A 343 36.84 -3.19 2.34
CA PHE A 343 38.20 -3.43 1.84
C PHE A 343 38.84 -4.72 2.38
N LYS A 344 38.35 -5.23 3.53
CA LYS A 344 38.88 -6.48 4.11
C LYS A 344 38.31 -7.72 3.42
N LYS A 345 37.21 -7.58 2.68
CA LYS A 345 36.57 -8.68 1.97
C LYS A 345 36.77 -8.62 0.45
N CYS A 346 37.10 -7.44 -0.08
CA CYS A 346 37.28 -7.23 -1.51
C CYS A 346 38.55 -7.98 -1.99
N LEU A 347 38.39 -8.81 -3.02
CA LEU A 347 39.52 -9.59 -3.57
C LEU A 347 40.70 -8.72 -3.99
N ALA A 348 40.43 -7.60 -4.67
CA ALA A 348 41.45 -6.68 -5.10
C ALA A 348 42.16 -5.94 -3.93
N TRP A 349 41.38 -5.56 -2.89
CA TRP A 349 41.91 -4.83 -1.75
C TRP A 349 42.59 -5.72 -0.70
N ALA A 350 42.06 -6.89 -0.44
CA ALA A 350 42.51 -7.76 0.64
C ALA A 350 43.53 -8.79 0.22
N LYS A 351 43.48 -9.23 -1.05
CA LYS A 351 44.31 -10.34 -1.54
C LYS A 351 45.24 -9.95 -2.71
N ASP A 352 45.19 -8.70 -3.14
CA ASP A 352 45.84 -8.21 -4.36
C ASP A 352 45.52 -9.07 -5.61
N GLU A 353 44.27 -9.67 -5.65
CA GLU A 353 43.79 -10.42 -6.78
C GLU A 353 43.06 -9.51 -7.78
N TYR A 354 43.27 -9.69 -9.09
CA TYR A 354 42.58 -8.92 -10.12
C TYR A 354 41.08 -9.21 -10.06
N CYS A 355 40.30 -8.15 -9.81
CA CYS A 355 38.81 -8.22 -9.83
C CYS A 355 38.23 -6.83 -10.17
N ALA A 356 37.56 -6.72 -11.33
CA ALA A 356 36.88 -5.51 -11.80
C ALA A 356 35.38 -5.66 -11.99
N VAL A 357 34.78 -6.76 -11.54
CA VAL A 357 33.36 -7.12 -11.77
C VAL A 357 32.41 -5.98 -11.40
N CYS A 358 32.60 -5.33 -10.25
CA CYS A 358 31.72 -4.24 -9.81
C CYS A 358 31.79 -3.00 -10.71
N ASP A 359 32.90 -2.74 -11.40
CA ASP A 359 33.03 -1.68 -12.39
C ASP A 359 32.33 -2.04 -13.70
N GLU A 360 32.54 -3.25 -14.20
CA GLU A 360 31.92 -3.75 -15.44
C GLU A 360 30.40 -3.76 -15.38
N TYR A 361 29.84 -4.12 -14.22
CA TYR A 361 28.38 -4.17 -14.02
C TYR A 361 27.74 -2.84 -13.63
N CYS A 362 28.52 -1.77 -13.39
CA CYS A 362 27.98 -0.50 -12.93
C CYS A 362 27.33 0.31 -14.07
N PRO A 363 25.98 0.39 -14.18
CA PRO A 363 25.31 1.11 -15.27
C PRO A 363 25.50 2.64 -15.20
N TYR A 364 25.93 3.15 -14.04
CA TYR A 364 26.17 4.58 -13.81
C TYR A 364 27.64 4.96 -13.85
N GLN A 365 28.54 4.00 -14.13
CA GLN A 365 30.00 4.23 -14.15
C GLN A 365 30.47 4.95 -12.86
N ALA A 366 29.96 4.50 -11.73
CA ALA A 366 30.24 5.07 -10.41
C ALA A 366 31.40 4.38 -9.70
N ILE A 367 31.95 3.32 -10.26
CA ILE A 367 33.11 2.63 -9.75
C ILE A 367 34.34 3.19 -10.49
N LYS A 368 35.38 3.53 -9.75
CA LYS A 368 36.67 3.94 -10.27
C LYS A 368 37.74 2.95 -9.82
N LEU A 369 38.59 2.54 -10.73
CA LEU A 369 39.70 1.67 -10.44
C LEU A 369 40.92 2.52 -10.10
N GLN A 370 41.56 2.27 -8.97
CA GLN A 370 42.81 2.87 -8.53
C GLN A 370 43.88 1.80 -8.48
N GLU A 371 45.02 2.08 -9.09
CA GLU A 371 46.14 1.16 -9.06
C GLU A 371 46.79 1.14 -7.65
N ARG A 372 46.93 -0.07 -7.10
CA ARG A 372 47.61 -0.34 -5.85
C ARG A 372 48.39 -1.65 -5.98
N ASN A 373 49.67 -1.63 -5.69
CA ASN A 373 50.53 -2.84 -5.78
C ASN A 373 50.45 -3.56 -7.15
N GLY A 374 50.23 -2.82 -8.26
CA GLY A 374 50.07 -3.42 -9.59
C GLY A 374 48.68 -4.01 -9.84
N VAL A 375 47.72 -3.86 -8.91
CA VAL A 375 46.32 -4.34 -9.04
C VAL A 375 45.37 -3.15 -9.04
N ASN A 376 44.37 -3.20 -9.92
CA ASN A 376 43.31 -2.22 -9.99
C ASN A 376 42.27 -2.46 -8.88
N CYS A 377 42.25 -1.61 -7.87
CA CYS A 377 41.39 -1.67 -6.72
C CYS A 377 40.13 -0.77 -6.91
N PRO A 378 38.90 -1.27 -6.76
CA PRO A 378 37.70 -0.48 -6.97
C PRO A 378 37.42 0.50 -5.84
N THR A 379 36.98 1.71 -6.19
CA THR A 379 36.46 2.74 -5.29
C THR A 379 35.14 3.27 -5.80
N VAL A 380 34.28 3.75 -4.90
CA VAL A 380 32.92 4.24 -5.26
C VAL A 380 32.91 5.76 -5.36
N ASP A 381 32.51 6.29 -6.50
CA ASP A 381 32.21 7.71 -6.67
C ASP A 381 30.77 7.99 -6.19
N ALA A 382 30.64 8.55 -4.99
CA ALA A 382 29.36 8.83 -4.36
C ALA A 382 28.48 9.80 -5.18
N ALA A 383 29.07 10.70 -5.97
CA ALA A 383 28.31 11.64 -6.79
C ALA A 383 27.59 10.95 -7.96
N LYS A 384 28.17 9.88 -8.49
CA LYS A 384 27.61 9.10 -9.59
C LYS A 384 26.77 7.92 -9.12
N CYS A 385 27.07 7.37 -7.95
CA CYS A 385 26.37 6.20 -7.44
C CYS A 385 24.88 6.49 -7.22
N ARG A 386 24.00 5.60 -7.68
CA ARG A 386 22.54 5.68 -7.49
C ARG A 386 22.01 4.56 -6.60
N GLY A 387 22.87 3.67 -6.10
CA GLY A 387 22.50 2.59 -5.20
C GLY A 387 21.63 1.53 -5.85
N CYS A 388 21.78 1.29 -7.16
CA CYS A 388 20.93 0.35 -7.92
C CYS A 388 21.14 -1.12 -7.55
N GLY A 389 22.29 -1.48 -6.95
CA GLY A 389 22.61 -2.82 -6.47
C GLY A 389 23.28 -3.72 -7.51
N ALA A 390 23.57 -3.26 -8.73
CA ALA A 390 24.24 -4.08 -9.75
C ALA A 390 25.59 -4.61 -9.28
N CYS A 391 26.39 -3.76 -8.65
CA CYS A 391 27.69 -4.13 -8.09
C CYS A 391 27.60 -5.11 -6.91
N GLU A 392 26.55 -5.00 -6.08
CA GLU A 392 26.28 -5.93 -4.97
C GLU A 392 25.85 -7.29 -5.48
N SER A 393 24.95 -7.30 -6.47
CA SER A 393 24.44 -8.54 -7.09
C SER A 393 25.54 -9.32 -7.82
N ALA A 394 26.42 -8.62 -8.53
CA ALA A 394 27.51 -9.23 -9.32
C ALA A 394 28.79 -9.54 -8.53
N CYS A 395 28.88 -9.13 -7.25
CA CYS A 395 30.10 -9.30 -6.45
C CYS A 395 30.53 -10.78 -6.32
N ALA A 396 31.74 -11.08 -6.80
CA ALA A 396 32.30 -12.42 -6.78
C ALA A 396 32.93 -12.83 -5.42
N ALA A 397 33.10 -11.87 -4.49
CA ALA A 397 33.68 -12.17 -3.18
C ALA A 397 32.70 -12.93 -2.26
N ASP A 398 33.21 -13.89 -1.51
CA ASP A 398 32.46 -14.58 -0.44
C ASP A 398 33.24 -14.48 0.87
N PRO A 399 32.69 -13.81 1.90
CA PRO A 399 31.42 -13.03 1.89
C PRO A 399 31.53 -11.76 1.01
N ILE A 400 30.38 -11.26 0.54
CA ILE A 400 30.28 -10.10 -0.35
C ILE A 400 31.06 -8.92 0.20
N ALA A 401 31.81 -8.26 -0.68
CA ALA A 401 32.66 -7.14 -0.34
C ALA A 401 32.01 -5.76 -0.60
N ILE A 402 31.02 -5.66 -1.50
CA ILE A 402 30.33 -4.40 -1.81
C ILE A 402 28.85 -4.53 -1.51
N VAL A 403 28.31 -3.59 -0.72
CA VAL A 403 26.91 -3.62 -0.26
C VAL A 403 26.32 -2.21 -0.40
N VAL A 404 25.10 -2.12 -0.89
CA VAL A 404 24.36 -0.84 -0.91
C VAL A 404 23.78 -0.57 0.47
N ARG A 405 24.01 0.64 0.94
CA ARG A 405 23.43 1.12 2.21
C ARG A 405 22.42 2.23 1.96
N PRO A 406 21.37 2.33 2.79
CA PRO A 406 20.42 3.43 2.73
C PRO A 406 21.12 4.77 3.00
N ILE A 407 20.61 5.87 2.45
CA ILE A 407 21.08 7.24 2.61
C ILE A 407 20.07 8.07 3.39
#